data_aa90ae9d26e2ed17c979f37094fdd992
#
_entry.id   aa90ae9d26e2ed17c979f37094fdd992
#
_cell.length_a   1.000
_cell.length_b   1.000
_cell.length_c   1.000
_cell.angle_alpha   90.00
_cell.angle_beta   90.00
_cell.angle_gamma   90.00
#
_symmetry.space_group_name_H-M   'P 1'
#
loop_
_entity.id
_entity.type
_entity.pdbx_description
1 polymer ?
#
loop_
_entity_poly.entity_id
_entity_poly.type
_entity_poly.pdbx_seq_one_letter_code
_entity_poly.pdbx_strand_id
1 'polypeptide(L)'
;IRLSLVGSEMCIRDRVYIMIWTLSMRITIYVICFIFGIIIGSFVNVLIYRLPLHENIVTENSHCMTCGHKLKWYDLFPLFSYLFLRGKCRYCKAKLSVQYPLVEFINGLFYVLIFIFNGINVTSICYALSVSMLIALSVIDWRTYEIPFGLNIAILVFGIINMAFNYKNFLYYLIGMVCVSGFLLLLYLITKGRGIGGGDIKLMAAAGLLLGWKHIILALILGCIIGSVIHIILMKVSDKGRMLAFGPYLSVGIVISMLCGDRLLNWYLGIFQ
;
A
#
# COMPACT_ATOMS: atom_id res chain seq x y z
N ILE A 1 6.23 37.12 -46.45
CA ILE A 1 5.13 36.69 -45.56
C ILE A 1 4.93 35.16 -45.55
N ARG A 2 5.19 34.44 -46.69
CA ARG A 2 5.03 32.98 -46.73
C ARG A 2 6.09 32.18 -45.94
N LEU A 3 7.31 32.64 -45.79
CA LEU A 3 8.38 31.96 -45.08
C LEU A 3 8.20 31.92 -43.55
N SER A 4 7.53 32.91 -42.95
CA SER A 4 7.27 32.94 -41.50
C SER A 4 6.16 31.95 -41.07
N LEU A 5 5.19 31.72 -41.96
CA LEU A 5 4.12 30.74 -41.71
C LEU A 5 4.62 29.29 -41.72
N VAL A 6 5.51 28.92 -42.63
CA VAL A 6 6.11 27.59 -42.72
C VAL A 6 6.97 27.26 -41.48
N GLY A 7 7.69 28.25 -40.95
CA GLY A 7 8.46 28.07 -39.72
C GLY A 7 7.58 27.88 -38.47
N SER A 8 6.42 28.53 -38.38
CA SER A 8 5.50 28.41 -37.27
C SER A 8 4.76 27.06 -37.29
N GLU A 9 4.33 26.57 -38.45
CA GLU A 9 3.66 25.25 -38.57
C GLU A 9 4.63 24.11 -38.30
N MET A 10 5.88 24.19 -38.71
CA MET A 10 6.91 23.19 -38.41
C MET A 10 7.20 23.13 -36.88
N CYS A 11 7.28 24.29 -36.22
CA CYS A 11 7.47 24.38 -34.78
C CYS A 11 6.28 23.84 -33.98
N ILE A 12 5.05 24.07 -34.44
CA ILE A 12 3.82 23.51 -33.83
C ILE A 12 3.79 22.00 -33.99
N ARG A 13 4.07 21.48 -35.18
CA ARG A 13 4.11 20.06 -35.47
C ARG A 13 5.13 19.32 -34.60
N ASP A 14 6.34 19.87 -34.42
CA ASP A 14 7.38 19.29 -33.60
C ASP A 14 6.99 19.28 -32.11
N ARG A 15 6.35 20.34 -31.62
CA ARG A 15 5.81 20.38 -30.25
C ARG A 15 4.72 19.33 -30.02
N VAL A 16 3.82 19.14 -31.00
CA VAL A 16 2.77 18.12 -30.93
C VAL A 16 3.39 16.71 -30.94
N TYR A 17 4.40 16.45 -31.78
CA TYR A 17 5.12 15.18 -31.76
C TYR A 17 5.81 14.90 -30.44
N ILE A 18 6.53 15.87 -29.87
CA ILE A 18 7.17 15.74 -28.55
C ILE A 18 6.12 15.48 -27.47
N MET A 19 4.99 16.18 -27.50
CA MET A 19 3.92 15.99 -26.52
C MET A 19 3.29 14.58 -26.62
N ILE A 20 3.07 14.08 -27.82
CA ILE A 20 2.54 12.72 -28.04
C ILE A 20 3.56 11.67 -27.57
N TRP A 21 4.84 11.84 -27.87
CA TRP A 21 5.91 10.96 -27.43
C TRP A 21 6.02 10.90 -25.89
N THR A 22 6.02 12.05 -25.23
CA THR A 22 6.08 12.11 -23.77
C THR A 22 4.84 11.51 -23.12
N LEU A 23 3.66 11.70 -23.70
CA LEU A 23 2.42 11.08 -23.23
C LEU A 23 2.45 9.55 -23.39
N SER A 24 2.86 9.07 -24.55
CA SER A 24 3.01 7.63 -24.83
C SER A 24 3.99 6.96 -23.89
N MET A 25 5.14 7.57 -23.64
CA MET A 25 6.15 7.07 -22.69
C MET A 25 5.58 7.00 -21.26
N ARG A 26 4.85 8.02 -20.82
CA ARG A 26 4.21 8.02 -19.48
C ARG A 26 3.17 6.91 -19.35
N ILE A 27 2.30 6.74 -20.34
CA ILE A 27 1.29 5.68 -20.34
C ILE A 27 1.97 4.31 -20.27
N THR A 28 3.03 4.08 -21.05
CA THR A 28 3.79 2.83 -21.05
C THR A 28 4.37 2.53 -19.66
N ILE A 29 4.97 3.53 -19.01
CA ILE A 29 5.50 3.38 -17.65
C ILE A 29 4.39 3.02 -16.65
N TYR A 30 3.24 3.68 -16.69
CA TYR A 30 2.14 3.38 -15.78
C TYR A 30 1.55 1.97 -16.01
N VAL A 31 1.47 1.53 -17.26
CA VAL A 31 1.07 0.15 -17.59
C VAL A 31 2.07 -0.86 -17.02
N ILE A 32 3.36 -0.61 -17.15
CA ILE A 32 4.40 -1.45 -16.56
C ILE A 32 4.28 -1.46 -15.03
N CYS A 33 4.12 -0.31 -14.39
CA CYS A 33 3.92 -0.21 -12.94
C CYS A 33 2.67 -1.00 -12.49
N PHE A 34 1.57 -0.92 -13.24
CA PHE A 34 0.36 -1.70 -12.97
C PHE A 34 0.63 -3.21 -13.04
N ILE A 35 1.30 -3.67 -14.10
CA ILE A 35 1.66 -5.09 -14.28
C ILE A 35 2.53 -5.58 -13.11
N PHE A 36 3.57 -4.84 -12.75
CA PHE A 36 4.39 -5.18 -11.59
C PHE A 36 3.56 -5.20 -10.30
N GLY A 37 2.67 -4.23 -10.13
CA GLY A 37 1.79 -4.17 -8.97
C GLY A 37 0.87 -5.39 -8.86
N ILE A 38 0.25 -5.87 -9.94
CA ILE A 38 -0.59 -7.07 -9.89
C ILE A 38 0.23 -8.36 -9.65
N ILE A 39 1.45 -8.45 -10.17
CA ILE A 39 2.35 -9.58 -9.91
C ILE A 39 2.72 -9.64 -8.41
N ILE A 40 3.12 -8.51 -7.83
CA ILE A 40 3.40 -8.43 -6.39
C ILE A 40 2.12 -8.64 -5.57
N GLY A 41 0.96 -8.16 -6.05
CA GLY A 41 -0.35 -8.41 -5.44
C GLY A 41 -0.70 -9.89 -5.35
N SER A 42 -0.31 -10.70 -6.33
CA SER A 42 -0.47 -12.16 -6.28
C SER A 42 0.40 -12.76 -5.16
N PHE A 43 1.63 -12.28 -4.99
CA PHE A 43 2.47 -12.68 -3.84
C PHE A 43 1.90 -12.20 -2.50
N VAL A 44 1.31 -11.01 -2.44
CA VAL A 44 0.60 -10.50 -1.25
C VAL A 44 -0.50 -11.48 -0.80
N ASN A 45 -1.24 -12.08 -1.72
CA ASN A 45 -2.22 -13.12 -1.38
C ASN A 45 -1.58 -14.33 -0.70
N VAL A 46 -0.39 -14.76 -1.13
CA VAL A 46 0.35 -15.84 -0.45
C VAL A 46 0.70 -15.43 0.98
N LEU A 47 1.17 -14.20 1.20
CA LEU A 47 1.45 -13.69 2.54
C LEU A 47 0.20 -13.67 3.44
N ILE A 48 -0.95 -13.22 2.91
CA ILE A 48 -2.22 -13.16 3.64
C ILE A 48 -2.66 -14.54 4.16
N TYR A 49 -2.44 -15.60 3.39
CA TYR A 49 -2.87 -16.95 3.78
C TYR A 49 -1.84 -17.66 4.66
N ARG A 50 -0.55 -17.56 4.37
CA ARG A 50 0.50 -18.37 5.02
C ARG A 50 1.03 -17.77 6.31
N LEU A 51 1.17 -16.44 6.40
CA LEU A 51 1.72 -15.81 7.60
C LEU A 51 0.92 -16.14 8.88
N PRO A 52 -0.43 -16.08 8.87
CA PRO A 52 -1.19 -16.43 10.07
C PRO A 52 -1.10 -17.91 10.46
N LEU A 53 -0.82 -18.78 9.48
CA LEU A 53 -0.70 -20.23 9.70
C LEU A 53 0.73 -20.66 10.01
N HIS A 54 1.69 -19.72 10.05
CA HIS A 54 3.14 -20.00 10.20
C HIS A 54 3.71 -20.96 9.16
N GLU A 55 3.07 -21.03 7.97
CA GLU A 55 3.51 -21.88 6.86
C GLU A 55 4.72 -21.27 6.14
N ASN A 56 5.53 -22.14 5.54
CA ASN A 56 6.71 -21.70 4.81
C ASN A 56 6.31 -21.00 3.48
N ILE A 57 6.75 -19.74 3.33
CA ILE A 57 6.42 -18.91 2.16
C ILE A 57 7.20 -19.35 0.91
N VAL A 58 8.40 -19.92 1.10
CA VAL A 58 9.37 -20.16 0.02
C VAL A 58 9.29 -21.56 -0.57
N THR A 59 9.12 -22.58 0.28
CA THR A 59 9.27 -23.99 -0.14
C THR A 59 7.98 -24.63 -0.63
N GLU A 60 6.82 -24.11 -0.24
CA GLU A 60 5.54 -24.69 -0.61
C GLU A 60 5.02 -24.12 -1.94
N ASN A 61 4.58 -25.02 -2.83
CA ASN A 61 3.93 -24.63 -4.06
C ASN A 61 2.48 -24.18 -3.81
N SER A 62 2.01 -23.22 -4.61
CA SER A 62 0.60 -22.84 -4.60
C SER A 62 -0.28 -24.02 -5.01
N HIS A 63 -1.33 -24.29 -4.24
CA HIS A 63 -2.25 -25.41 -4.46
C HIS A 63 -3.70 -24.96 -4.27
N CYS A 64 -4.63 -25.70 -4.84
CA CYS A 64 -6.05 -25.47 -4.63
C CYS A 64 -6.45 -25.92 -3.22
N MET A 65 -7.04 -25.07 -2.41
CA MET A 65 -7.45 -25.37 -1.04
C MET A 65 -8.52 -26.49 -0.94
N THR A 66 -9.24 -26.75 -2.04
CA THR A 66 -10.33 -27.76 -2.05
C THR A 66 -9.84 -29.14 -2.53
N CYS A 67 -9.01 -29.21 -3.57
CA CYS A 67 -8.57 -30.49 -4.13
C CYS A 67 -7.08 -30.81 -3.93
N GLY A 68 -6.31 -29.90 -3.30
CA GLY A 68 -4.88 -30.08 -3.07
C GLY A 68 -3.99 -30.09 -4.34
N HIS A 69 -4.58 -29.92 -5.54
CA HIS A 69 -3.82 -29.96 -6.78
C HIS A 69 -2.84 -28.77 -6.85
N LYS A 70 -1.57 -29.04 -7.18
CA LYS A 70 -0.53 -28.01 -7.38
C LYS A 70 -0.87 -27.16 -8.60
N LEU A 71 -0.93 -25.84 -8.40
CA LEU A 71 -1.20 -24.90 -9.49
C LEU A 71 0.04 -24.74 -10.36
N LYS A 72 -0.18 -24.70 -11.68
CA LYS A 72 0.88 -24.45 -12.66
C LYS A 72 1.06 -22.95 -12.86
N TRP A 73 2.19 -22.52 -13.41
CA TRP A 73 2.53 -21.12 -13.61
C TRP A 73 1.44 -20.32 -14.37
N TYR A 74 0.77 -20.93 -15.34
CA TYR A 74 -0.31 -20.30 -16.11
C TYR A 74 -1.64 -20.19 -15.33
N ASP A 75 -1.82 -20.96 -14.25
CA ASP A 75 -2.96 -20.83 -13.34
C ASP A 75 -2.73 -19.71 -12.32
N LEU A 76 -1.47 -19.28 -12.14
CA LEU A 76 -1.05 -18.21 -11.26
C LEU A 76 -0.96 -16.84 -11.94
N PHE A 77 -1.34 -16.74 -13.23
CA PHE A 77 -1.30 -15.46 -13.95
C PHE A 77 -2.32 -14.49 -13.34
N PRO A 78 -1.84 -13.41 -12.67
CA PRO A 78 -2.72 -12.58 -11.86
C PRO A 78 -3.86 -11.97 -12.67
N LEU A 79 -5.04 -11.83 -12.08
CA LEU A 79 -6.29 -11.35 -12.67
C LEU A 79 -6.79 -12.19 -13.86
N PHE A 80 -5.93 -12.45 -14.84
CA PHE A 80 -6.31 -13.14 -16.08
C PHE A 80 -6.75 -14.57 -15.85
N SER A 81 -6.02 -15.35 -15.03
CA SER A 81 -6.40 -16.74 -14.74
C SER A 81 -7.78 -16.82 -14.08
N TYR A 82 -8.06 -15.89 -13.15
CA TYR A 82 -9.37 -15.80 -12.50
C TYR A 82 -10.49 -15.46 -13.48
N LEU A 83 -10.27 -14.51 -14.40
CA LEU A 83 -11.24 -14.12 -15.42
C LEU A 83 -11.50 -15.25 -16.41
N PHE A 84 -10.45 -15.86 -16.96
CA PHE A 84 -10.57 -16.97 -17.93
C PHE A 84 -11.23 -18.22 -17.34
N LEU A 85 -10.96 -18.52 -16.06
CA LEU A 85 -11.56 -19.65 -15.35
C LEU A 85 -12.90 -19.32 -14.71
N ARG A 86 -13.42 -18.09 -14.90
CA ARG A 86 -14.68 -17.59 -14.33
C ARG A 86 -14.76 -17.80 -12.81
N GLY A 87 -13.66 -17.53 -12.12
CA GLY A 87 -13.57 -17.69 -10.66
C GLY A 87 -13.65 -19.12 -10.16
N LYS A 88 -13.27 -20.11 -10.95
CA LYS A 88 -13.32 -21.53 -10.58
C LYS A 88 -11.96 -22.21 -10.77
N CYS A 89 -11.66 -23.18 -9.91
CA CYS A 89 -10.48 -24.02 -10.10
C CYS A 89 -10.57 -24.78 -11.45
N ARG A 90 -9.47 -24.86 -12.19
CA ARG A 90 -9.39 -25.57 -13.47
C ARG A 90 -9.72 -27.06 -13.32
N TYR A 91 -9.29 -27.67 -12.22
CA TYR A 91 -9.34 -29.13 -12.01
C TYR A 91 -10.64 -29.55 -11.33
N CYS A 92 -10.98 -29.02 -10.17
CA CYS A 92 -12.14 -29.45 -9.39
C CYS A 92 -13.37 -28.54 -9.55
N LYS A 93 -13.28 -27.45 -10.30
CA LYS A 93 -14.37 -26.47 -10.53
C LYS A 93 -14.89 -25.77 -9.26
N ALA A 94 -14.24 -25.97 -8.12
CA ALA A 94 -14.58 -25.25 -6.90
C ALA A 94 -14.44 -23.73 -7.07
N LYS A 95 -15.30 -22.94 -6.45
CA LYS A 95 -15.28 -21.47 -6.51
C LYS A 95 -14.04 -20.93 -5.78
N LEU A 96 -13.31 -20.05 -6.45
CA LEU A 96 -12.18 -19.31 -5.88
C LEU A 96 -12.68 -18.01 -5.24
N SER A 97 -12.03 -17.59 -4.16
CA SER A 97 -12.38 -16.34 -3.47
C SER A 97 -12.15 -15.14 -4.39
N VAL A 98 -13.09 -14.19 -4.38
CA VAL A 98 -12.98 -12.89 -5.06
C VAL A 98 -11.84 -12.03 -4.47
N GLN A 99 -11.39 -12.34 -3.27
CA GLN A 99 -10.27 -11.65 -2.63
C GLN A 99 -9.00 -11.69 -3.48
N TYR A 100 -8.71 -12.81 -4.17
CA TYR A 100 -7.49 -12.95 -4.98
C TYR A 100 -7.38 -11.85 -6.04
N PRO A 101 -8.32 -11.74 -7.00
CA PRO A 101 -8.24 -10.71 -8.02
C PRO A 101 -8.42 -9.29 -7.45
N LEU A 102 -9.16 -9.13 -6.34
CA LEU A 102 -9.36 -7.83 -5.71
C LEU A 102 -8.05 -7.27 -5.14
N VAL A 103 -7.31 -8.08 -4.39
CA VAL A 103 -6.01 -7.68 -3.81
C VAL A 103 -5.01 -7.39 -4.92
N GLU A 104 -4.95 -8.21 -5.96
CA GLU A 104 -4.08 -8.01 -7.12
C GLU A 104 -4.37 -6.69 -7.83
N PHE A 105 -5.65 -6.42 -8.13
CA PHE A 105 -6.09 -5.20 -8.81
C PHE A 105 -5.82 -3.95 -7.96
N ILE A 106 -6.18 -3.98 -6.68
CA ILE A 106 -5.97 -2.85 -5.75
C ILE A 106 -4.48 -2.55 -5.62
N ASN A 107 -3.64 -3.58 -5.50
CA ASN A 107 -2.19 -3.39 -5.42
C ASN A 107 -1.64 -2.76 -6.70
N GLY A 108 -2.06 -3.23 -7.89
CA GLY A 108 -1.71 -2.63 -9.17
C GLY A 108 -2.15 -1.17 -9.29
N LEU A 109 -3.37 -0.85 -8.85
CA LEU A 109 -3.90 0.50 -8.85
C LEU A 109 -3.07 1.44 -7.97
N PHE A 110 -2.71 1.02 -6.75
CA PHE A 110 -1.89 1.83 -5.86
C PHE A 110 -0.49 2.06 -6.40
N TYR A 111 0.11 1.10 -7.10
CA TYR A 111 1.39 1.32 -7.77
C TYR A 111 1.28 2.48 -8.78
N VAL A 112 0.27 2.45 -9.63
CA VAL A 112 0.05 3.55 -10.61
C VAL A 112 -0.17 4.88 -9.90
N LEU A 113 -1.03 4.93 -8.87
CA LEU A 113 -1.31 6.16 -8.12
C LEU A 113 -0.05 6.72 -7.48
N ILE A 114 0.78 5.89 -6.84
CA ILE A 114 2.02 6.35 -6.21
C ILE A 114 2.94 7.00 -7.23
N PHE A 115 3.13 6.38 -8.40
CA PHE A 115 3.99 6.96 -9.44
C PHE A 115 3.40 8.21 -10.11
N ILE A 116 2.07 8.34 -10.17
CA ILE A 116 1.40 9.56 -10.64
C ILE A 116 1.63 10.72 -9.67
N PHE A 117 1.46 10.47 -8.36
CA PHE A 117 1.50 11.53 -7.35
C PHE A 117 2.92 11.91 -6.93
N ASN A 118 3.83 10.95 -6.84
CA ASN A 118 5.19 11.15 -6.33
C ASN A 118 6.26 11.15 -7.43
N GLY A 119 5.90 10.83 -8.69
CA GLY A 119 6.86 10.71 -9.79
C GLY A 119 7.71 9.43 -9.72
N ILE A 120 8.69 9.31 -10.65
CA ILE A 120 9.56 8.14 -10.76
C ILE A 120 10.83 8.38 -9.96
N ASN A 121 10.88 7.89 -8.74
CA ASN A 121 12.04 8.01 -7.85
C ASN A 121 12.09 6.80 -6.89
N VAL A 122 13.20 6.68 -6.15
CA VAL A 122 13.39 5.58 -5.18
C VAL A 122 12.35 5.60 -4.07
N THR A 123 11.95 6.79 -3.62
CA THR A 123 10.88 6.95 -2.61
C THR A 123 9.57 6.33 -3.09
N SER A 124 9.20 6.55 -4.36
CA SER A 124 7.98 5.95 -4.94
C SER A 124 8.04 4.43 -5.00
N ILE A 125 9.22 3.85 -5.28
CA ILE A 125 9.42 2.40 -5.24
C ILE A 125 9.25 1.87 -3.82
N CYS A 126 9.88 2.52 -2.83
CA CYS A 126 9.74 2.16 -1.41
C CYS A 126 8.28 2.26 -0.94
N TYR A 127 7.56 3.29 -1.36
CA TYR A 127 6.14 3.47 -1.06
C TYR A 127 5.28 2.36 -1.69
N ALA A 128 5.50 2.06 -2.96
CA ALA A 128 4.77 1.01 -3.67
C ALA A 128 4.92 -0.37 -3.00
N LEU A 129 6.16 -0.76 -2.67
CA LEU A 129 6.44 -2.01 -1.95
C LEU A 129 5.83 -2.00 -0.54
N SER A 130 5.89 -0.86 0.16
CA SER A 130 5.29 -0.73 1.49
C SER A 130 3.76 -0.85 1.44
N VAL A 131 3.09 -0.29 0.42
CA VAL A 131 1.64 -0.45 0.25
C VAL A 131 1.25 -1.90 0.06
N SER A 132 2.05 -2.71 -0.64
CA SER A 132 1.83 -4.15 -0.75
C SER A 132 1.83 -4.83 0.64
N MET A 133 2.78 -4.46 1.50
CA MET A 133 2.85 -4.98 2.88
C MET A 133 1.67 -4.47 3.73
N LEU A 134 1.26 -3.21 3.57
CA LEU A 134 0.11 -2.64 4.27
C LEU A 134 -1.21 -3.31 3.88
N ILE A 135 -1.39 -3.69 2.60
CA ILE A 135 -2.56 -4.46 2.15
C ILE A 135 -2.58 -5.83 2.83
N ALA A 136 -1.44 -6.56 2.83
CA ALA A 136 -1.33 -7.86 3.51
C ALA A 136 -1.67 -7.73 4.99
N LEU A 137 -1.05 -6.76 5.68
CA LEU A 137 -1.25 -6.48 7.09
C LEU A 137 -2.71 -6.16 7.39
N SER A 138 -3.34 -5.31 6.59
CA SER A 138 -4.74 -4.91 6.79
C SER A 138 -5.71 -6.09 6.71
N VAL A 139 -5.51 -6.99 5.75
CA VAL A 139 -6.36 -8.18 5.60
C VAL A 139 -6.12 -9.19 6.71
N ILE A 140 -4.88 -9.37 7.15
CA ILE A 140 -4.53 -10.28 8.24
C ILE A 140 -5.10 -9.74 9.55
N ASP A 141 -4.83 -8.47 9.90
CA ASP A 141 -5.32 -7.86 11.13
C ASP A 141 -6.87 -7.84 11.21
N TRP A 142 -7.54 -7.61 10.07
CA TRP A 142 -9.00 -7.71 10.01
C TRP A 142 -9.55 -9.09 10.36
N ARG A 143 -8.77 -10.16 10.14
CA ARG A 143 -9.18 -11.55 10.38
C ARG A 143 -8.74 -12.09 11.73
N THR A 144 -7.51 -11.77 12.12
CA THR A 144 -6.85 -12.40 13.28
C THR A 144 -6.63 -11.44 14.44
N TYR A 145 -6.84 -10.14 14.24
CA TYR A 145 -6.47 -9.07 15.20
C TYR A 145 -4.99 -9.11 15.59
N GLU A 146 -4.15 -9.64 14.70
CA GLU A 146 -2.71 -9.74 14.91
C GLU A 146 -1.95 -9.15 13.71
N ILE A 147 -0.90 -8.39 14.00
CA ILE A 147 -0.02 -7.81 12.99
C ILE A 147 1.25 -8.65 12.91
N PRO A 148 1.49 -9.40 11.81
CA PRO A 148 2.69 -10.20 11.65
C PRO A 148 3.95 -9.33 11.69
N PHE A 149 4.89 -9.71 12.55
CA PHE A 149 6.12 -8.94 12.77
C PHE A 149 6.98 -8.83 11.49
N GLY A 150 6.98 -9.86 10.65
CA GLY A 150 7.72 -9.87 9.37
C GLY A 150 7.30 -8.75 8.40
N LEU A 151 6.01 -8.39 8.37
CA LEU A 151 5.51 -7.29 7.53
C LEU A 151 6.02 -5.93 8.01
N ASN A 152 6.06 -5.73 9.34
CA ASN A 152 6.61 -4.50 9.92
C ASN A 152 8.11 -4.37 9.63
N ILE A 153 8.87 -5.49 9.69
CA ILE A 153 10.30 -5.50 9.31
C ILE A 153 10.45 -5.12 7.83
N ALA A 154 9.62 -5.66 6.93
CA ALA A 154 9.70 -5.31 5.51
C ALA A 154 9.49 -3.81 5.28
N ILE A 155 8.47 -3.20 5.93
CA ILE A 155 8.22 -1.75 5.85
C ILE A 155 9.40 -0.97 6.43
N LEU A 156 9.98 -1.43 7.54
CA LEU A 156 11.16 -0.82 8.15
C LEU A 156 12.36 -0.83 7.20
N VAL A 157 12.61 -1.95 6.52
CA VAL A 157 13.69 -2.07 5.52
C VAL A 157 13.49 -1.07 4.38
N PHE A 158 12.27 -0.93 3.86
CA PHE A 158 11.97 0.08 2.83
C PHE A 158 12.15 1.51 3.37
N GLY A 159 11.83 1.75 4.65
CA GLY A 159 12.12 3.01 5.33
C GLY A 159 13.61 3.31 5.42
N ILE A 160 14.44 2.33 5.77
CA ILE A 160 15.90 2.46 5.81
C ILE A 160 16.46 2.77 4.42
N ILE A 161 15.99 2.07 3.38
CA ILE A 161 16.40 2.33 2.00
C ILE A 161 16.03 3.76 1.60
N ASN A 162 14.78 4.19 1.85
CA ASN A 162 14.34 5.54 1.55
C ASN A 162 15.18 6.60 2.28
N MET A 163 15.45 6.40 3.57
CA MET A 163 16.30 7.29 4.36
C MET A 163 17.72 7.35 3.81
N ALA A 164 18.31 6.22 3.40
CA ALA A 164 19.66 6.17 2.84
C ALA A 164 19.81 6.97 1.54
N PHE A 165 18.82 6.90 0.66
CA PHE A 165 18.78 7.71 -0.55
C PHE A 165 18.48 9.19 -0.30
N ASN A 166 17.83 9.51 0.83
CA ASN A 166 17.51 10.89 1.26
C ASN A 166 18.32 11.29 2.50
N TYR A 167 19.59 10.89 2.60
CA TYR A 167 20.44 11.03 3.78
C TYR A 167 20.57 12.46 4.32
N LYS A 168 20.42 13.49 3.45
CA LYS A 168 20.44 14.91 3.86
C LYS A 168 19.36 15.24 4.90
N ASN A 169 18.27 14.48 4.91
CA ASN A 169 17.13 14.67 5.80
C ASN A 169 16.98 13.49 6.80
N PHE A 170 18.08 12.79 7.16
CA PHE A 170 18.01 11.60 7.99
C PHE A 170 17.31 11.82 9.33
N LEU A 171 17.53 12.99 9.97
CA LEU A 171 16.87 13.36 11.22
C LEU A 171 15.35 13.47 11.07
N TYR A 172 14.87 13.93 9.92
CA TYR A 172 13.43 14.01 9.62
C TYR A 172 12.76 12.63 9.70
N TYR A 173 13.43 11.61 9.20
CA TYR A 173 12.95 10.22 9.21
C TYR A 173 13.12 9.56 10.59
N LEU A 174 14.24 9.79 11.28
CA LEU A 174 14.45 9.26 12.64
C LEU A 174 13.47 9.85 13.65
N ILE A 175 13.20 11.14 13.59
CA ILE A 175 12.16 11.77 14.42
C ILE A 175 10.80 11.13 14.09
N GLY A 176 10.51 10.88 12.82
CA GLY A 176 9.29 10.21 12.38
C GLY A 176 9.11 8.83 13.00
N MET A 177 10.19 8.05 13.07
CA MET A 177 10.18 6.73 13.69
C MET A 177 9.76 6.79 15.17
N VAL A 178 10.23 7.79 15.92
CA VAL A 178 10.04 7.84 17.39
C VAL A 178 8.80 8.68 17.78
N CYS A 179 8.46 9.70 17.03
CA CYS A 179 7.45 10.68 17.38
C CYS A 179 6.08 10.03 17.68
N VAL A 180 5.52 9.32 16.71
CA VAL A 180 4.21 8.68 16.85
C VAL A 180 4.30 7.37 17.62
N SER A 181 5.30 6.54 17.32
CA SER A 181 5.48 5.27 18.04
C SER A 181 5.77 5.46 19.51
N GLY A 182 6.55 6.48 19.89
CA GLY A 182 6.79 6.87 21.28
C GLY A 182 5.52 7.33 21.99
N PHE A 183 4.69 8.13 21.32
CA PHE A 183 3.38 8.53 21.85
C PHE A 183 2.46 7.32 22.06
N LEU A 184 2.36 6.42 21.09
CA LEU A 184 1.56 5.21 21.22
C LEU A 184 2.12 4.25 22.29
N LEU A 185 3.44 4.17 22.42
CA LEU A 185 4.10 3.39 23.48
C LEU A 185 3.76 3.95 24.86
N LEU A 186 3.78 5.27 25.03
CA LEU A 186 3.38 5.93 26.26
C LEU A 186 1.92 5.58 26.63
N LEU A 187 1.00 5.68 25.66
CA LEU A 187 -0.39 5.29 25.86
C LEU A 187 -0.53 3.79 26.20
N TYR A 188 0.24 2.93 25.56
CA TYR A 188 0.26 1.49 25.86
C TYR A 188 0.68 1.23 27.32
N LEU A 189 1.72 1.91 27.82
CA LEU A 189 2.19 1.77 29.19
C LEU A 189 1.15 2.31 30.20
N ILE A 190 0.54 3.47 29.95
CA ILE A 190 -0.50 4.05 30.82
C ILE A 190 -1.74 3.14 30.88
N THR A 191 -2.16 2.59 29.74
CA THR A 191 -3.36 1.71 29.66
C THR A 191 -3.05 0.26 30.02
N LYS A 192 -1.78 -0.07 30.36
CA LYS A 192 -1.31 -1.45 30.61
C LYS A 192 -1.69 -2.42 29.47
N GLY A 193 -1.54 -1.96 28.24
CA GLY A 193 -1.81 -2.75 27.03
C GLY A 193 -3.29 -2.96 26.67
N ARG A 194 -4.22 -2.32 27.39
CA ARG A 194 -5.67 -2.52 27.14
C ARG A 194 -6.23 -1.65 26.01
N GLY A 195 -5.54 -0.56 25.65
CA GLY A 195 -6.05 0.43 24.70
C GLY A 195 -5.46 0.33 23.28
N ILE A 196 -4.22 -0.13 23.13
CA ILE A 196 -3.49 -0.12 21.85
C ILE A 196 -2.71 -1.42 21.73
N GLY A 197 -2.71 -2.00 20.52
CA GLY A 197 -1.92 -3.19 20.22
C GLY A 197 -0.42 -2.91 20.09
N GLY A 198 0.43 -3.81 20.58
CA GLY A 198 1.88 -3.70 20.40
C GLY A 198 2.31 -3.76 18.92
N GLY A 199 1.47 -4.35 18.06
CA GLY A 199 1.65 -4.39 16.60
C GLY A 199 1.54 -3.02 15.95
N ASP A 200 0.55 -2.21 16.37
CA ASP A 200 0.31 -0.85 15.87
C ASP A 200 1.49 0.07 16.16
N ILE A 201 2.10 -0.05 17.35
CA ILE A 201 3.30 0.72 17.74
C ILE A 201 4.45 0.42 16.78
N LYS A 202 4.70 -0.87 16.49
CA LYS A 202 5.75 -1.31 15.58
C LYS A 202 5.48 -0.85 14.15
N LEU A 203 4.22 -0.93 13.70
CA LEU A 203 3.79 -0.44 12.40
C LEU A 203 4.07 1.06 12.25
N MET A 204 3.66 1.86 13.24
CA MET A 204 3.86 3.30 13.19
C MET A 204 5.33 3.72 13.31
N ALA A 205 6.17 2.92 13.99
CA ALA A 205 7.61 3.12 13.98
C ALA A 205 8.22 2.88 12.58
N ALA A 206 7.88 1.75 11.95
CA ALA A 206 8.35 1.40 10.62
C ALA A 206 7.88 2.41 9.55
N ALA A 207 6.59 2.75 9.56
CA ALA A 207 6.00 3.75 8.67
C ALA A 207 6.53 5.16 8.93
N GLY A 208 6.84 5.49 10.19
CA GLY A 208 7.43 6.78 10.55
C GLY A 208 8.83 6.97 10.00
N LEU A 209 9.64 5.91 9.98
CA LEU A 209 10.95 5.92 9.33
C LEU A 209 10.84 6.06 7.80
N LEU A 210 9.77 5.55 7.20
CA LEU A 210 9.53 5.64 5.76
C LEU A 210 9.03 7.03 5.35
N LEU A 211 8.10 7.61 6.10
CA LEU A 211 7.36 8.85 5.76
C LEU A 211 8.00 10.13 6.32
N GLY A 212 8.66 10.01 7.49
CA GLY A 212 9.11 11.14 8.30
C GLY A 212 8.01 11.73 9.20
N TRP A 213 8.41 12.62 10.12
CA TRP A 213 7.58 13.02 11.25
C TRP A 213 6.29 13.77 10.89
N LYS A 214 6.30 14.64 9.88
CA LYS A 214 5.08 15.37 9.48
C LYS A 214 4.00 14.46 8.92
N HIS A 215 4.40 13.58 8.02
CA HIS A 215 3.50 12.67 7.32
C HIS A 215 2.99 11.54 8.22
N ILE A 216 3.79 11.07 9.20
CA ILE A 216 3.33 10.02 10.10
C ILE A 216 2.33 10.55 11.14
N ILE A 217 2.46 11.82 11.59
CA ILE A 217 1.45 12.45 12.43
C ILE A 217 0.14 12.59 11.66
N LEU A 218 0.20 13.07 10.40
CA LEU A 218 -0.98 13.15 9.54
C LEU A 218 -1.63 11.77 9.35
N ALA A 219 -0.83 10.73 9.10
CA ALA A 219 -1.31 9.36 8.95
C ALA A 219 -2.03 8.85 10.19
N LEU A 220 -1.51 9.13 11.39
CA LEU A 220 -2.17 8.77 12.65
C LEU A 220 -3.52 9.47 12.79
N ILE A 221 -3.57 10.79 12.57
CA ILE A 221 -4.81 11.57 12.67
C ILE A 221 -5.87 11.03 11.71
N LEU A 222 -5.49 10.82 10.45
CA LEU A 222 -6.39 10.26 9.43
C LEU A 222 -6.87 8.84 9.81
N GLY A 223 -5.96 7.99 10.26
CA GLY A 223 -6.28 6.64 10.73
C GLY A 223 -7.27 6.64 11.91
N CYS A 224 -7.07 7.53 12.88
CA CYS A 224 -7.98 7.70 14.01
C CYS A 224 -9.36 8.21 13.58
N ILE A 225 -9.44 9.20 12.68
CA ILE A 225 -10.71 9.74 12.20
C ILE A 225 -11.48 8.65 11.42
N ILE A 226 -10.82 8.00 10.45
CA ILE A 226 -11.44 6.95 9.63
C ILE A 226 -11.87 5.77 10.50
N GLY A 227 -11.00 5.33 11.41
CA GLY A 227 -11.29 4.24 12.34
C GLY A 227 -12.47 4.55 13.23
N SER A 228 -12.54 5.76 13.80
CA SER A 228 -13.66 6.18 14.66
C SER A 228 -14.99 6.22 13.90
N VAL A 229 -15.02 6.79 12.70
CA VAL A 229 -16.23 6.88 11.88
C VAL A 229 -16.73 5.48 11.52
N ILE A 230 -15.85 4.61 11.01
CA ILE A 230 -16.23 3.27 10.60
C ILE A 230 -16.66 2.43 11.82
N HIS A 231 -15.96 2.55 12.95
CA HIS A 231 -16.31 1.82 14.17
C HIS A 231 -17.70 2.21 14.70
N ILE A 232 -18.02 3.50 14.71
CA ILE A 232 -19.36 3.99 15.10
C ILE A 232 -20.45 3.41 14.19
N ILE A 233 -20.18 3.34 12.89
CA ILE A 233 -21.13 2.74 11.93
C ILE A 233 -21.28 1.24 12.19
N LEU A 234 -20.17 0.51 12.38
CA LEU A 234 -20.19 -0.91 12.64
C LEU A 234 -20.89 -1.28 13.94
N MET A 235 -20.73 -0.48 15.00
CA MET A 235 -21.44 -0.65 16.27
C MET A 235 -22.95 -0.47 16.13
N LYS A 236 -23.44 0.34 15.19
CA LYS A 236 -24.88 0.52 14.93
C LYS A 236 -25.48 -0.60 14.09
N VAL A 237 -24.67 -1.26 13.25
CA VAL A 237 -25.14 -2.25 12.27
C VAL A 237 -24.93 -3.67 12.73
N SER A 238 -23.98 -3.93 13.63
CA SER A 238 -23.58 -5.27 14.04
C SER A 238 -23.31 -5.30 15.55
N ASP A 239 -23.93 -6.26 16.26
CA ASP A 239 -23.65 -6.58 17.67
C ASP A 239 -22.28 -7.26 17.90
N LYS A 240 -21.40 -7.26 16.91
CA LYS A 240 -20.04 -7.78 17.02
C LYS A 240 -19.24 -6.93 17.98
N GLY A 241 -18.68 -7.59 18.99
CA GLY A 241 -18.05 -7.05 20.19
C GLY A 241 -17.04 -5.90 19.95
N ARG A 242 -16.64 -5.27 21.05
CA ARG A 242 -15.86 -4.01 21.15
C ARG A 242 -14.42 -4.06 20.63
N MET A 243 -13.94 -5.17 20.05
CA MET A 243 -12.57 -5.25 19.53
C MET A 243 -12.52 -4.70 18.11
N LEU A 244 -11.64 -3.70 17.90
CA LEU A 244 -11.39 -3.06 16.62
C LEU A 244 -10.01 -3.48 16.10
N ALA A 245 -9.95 -4.06 14.90
CA ALA A 245 -8.70 -4.18 14.17
C ALA A 245 -8.27 -2.76 13.73
N PHE A 246 -7.26 -2.19 14.39
CA PHE A 246 -6.85 -0.81 14.14
C PHE A 246 -5.87 -0.68 12.96
N GLY A 247 -5.11 -1.74 12.67
CA GLY A 247 -4.12 -1.79 11.58
C GLY A 247 -4.65 -1.37 10.20
N PRO A 248 -5.85 -1.82 9.75
CA PRO A 248 -6.41 -1.39 8.46
C PRO A 248 -6.61 0.12 8.36
N TYR A 249 -7.08 0.77 9.41
CA TYR A 249 -7.32 2.21 9.42
C TYR A 249 -6.04 3.02 9.45
N LEU A 250 -5.04 2.57 10.22
CA LEU A 250 -3.69 3.12 10.18
C LEU A 250 -3.07 2.97 8.79
N SER A 251 -3.22 1.80 8.17
CA SER A 251 -2.72 1.55 6.81
C SER A 251 -3.34 2.51 5.79
N VAL A 252 -4.64 2.76 5.86
CA VAL A 252 -5.33 3.74 5.00
C VAL A 252 -4.78 5.14 5.26
N GLY A 253 -4.61 5.55 6.51
CA GLY A 253 -4.01 6.85 6.87
C GLY A 253 -2.59 7.02 6.32
N ILE A 254 -1.76 5.96 6.41
CA ILE A 254 -0.41 5.91 5.86
C ILE A 254 -0.44 6.08 4.33
N VAL A 255 -1.31 5.34 3.64
CA VAL A 255 -1.43 5.41 2.16
C VAL A 255 -1.91 6.78 1.70
N ILE A 256 -2.90 7.37 2.36
CA ILE A 256 -3.35 8.74 2.04
C ILE A 256 -2.21 9.74 2.23
N SER A 257 -1.44 9.59 3.31
CA SER A 257 -0.28 10.44 3.58
C SER A 257 0.83 10.28 2.54
N MET A 258 1.05 9.07 2.00
CA MET A 258 1.97 8.80 0.88
C MET A 258 1.52 9.48 -0.42
N LEU A 259 0.22 9.51 -0.70
CA LEU A 259 -0.33 10.05 -1.94
C LEU A 259 -0.52 11.56 -1.92
N CYS A 260 -1.08 12.07 -0.83
CA CYS A 260 -1.55 13.47 -0.77
C CYS A 260 -1.01 14.23 0.45
N GLY A 261 -0.03 13.69 1.19
CA GLY A 261 0.44 14.25 2.45
C GLY A 261 0.88 15.71 2.35
N ASP A 262 1.74 16.04 1.39
CA ASP A 262 2.22 17.43 1.19
C ASP A 262 1.08 18.39 0.84
N ARG A 263 0.12 17.96 0.01
CA ARG A 263 -1.03 18.80 -0.37
C ARG A 263 -1.93 19.07 0.83
N LEU A 264 -2.20 18.04 1.63
CA LEU A 264 -3.05 18.16 2.83
C LEU A 264 -2.37 19.03 3.90
N LEU A 265 -1.07 18.85 4.12
CA LEU A 265 -0.31 19.67 5.07
C LEU A 265 -0.25 21.14 4.64
N ASN A 266 0.03 21.40 3.36
CA ASN A 266 0.09 22.76 2.85
C ASN A 266 -1.29 23.44 2.86
N TRP A 267 -2.36 22.71 2.55
CA TRP A 267 -3.72 23.21 2.68
C TRP A 267 -4.05 23.59 4.13
N TYR A 268 -3.75 22.68 5.09
CA TYR A 268 -3.99 22.93 6.50
C TYR A 268 -3.20 24.12 7.03
N LEU A 269 -1.89 24.19 6.72
CA LEU A 269 -1.04 25.31 7.16
C LEU A 269 -1.43 26.63 6.49
N GLY A 270 -1.94 26.60 5.27
CA GLY A 270 -2.43 27.79 4.56
C GLY A 270 -3.70 28.41 5.13
N ILE A 271 -4.45 27.66 5.99
CA ILE A 271 -5.61 28.22 6.73
C ILE A 271 -5.17 29.19 7.83
N PHE A 272 -3.92 29.05 8.33
CA PHE A 272 -3.38 29.85 9.43
C PHE A 272 -2.44 30.96 8.96
N GLN A 273 -2.19 31.10 7.67
CA GLN A 273 -1.45 32.21 7.05
C GLN A 273 -2.42 33.19 6.38
#